data_d5f2fefb79da8b402eb8e1b8bc58e762
#
_entry.id   d5f2fefb79da8b402eb8e1b8bc58e762
#
_cell.length_a   1.000
_cell.length_b   1.000
_cell.length_c   1.000
_cell.angle_alpha   90.00
_cell.angle_beta   90.00
_cell.angle_gamma   90.00
#
_symmetry.space_group_name_H-M   'P 1'
#
loop_
_entity.id
_entity.type
_entity.pdbx_description
1 polymer ?
#
loop_
_entity_poly.entity_id
_entity_poly.type
_entity_poly.pdbx_seq_one_letter_code
_entity_poly.pdbx_strand_id
1 'polypeptide(L)'
;MKKWLSTCFAAICISSSLQAQLENETLKLWYDGPATQWVEALPLGNGRIGAMVFGDPVHEQFQLNEETVWGGSPYNNTNPKAKDALPRIRQLIFEGKNKEAQELCGPTICSPSANGMPYQTVGSLHLDFDGISNYNDYYRDLDIAKAIATTRFTTNG
;
A
#
# COMPACT_ATOMS: atom_id res chain seq x y z
N MET A 1 25.79 -44.44 -22.67
CA MET A 1 24.87 -44.07 -21.60
C MET A 1 25.26 -42.80 -20.82
N LYS A 2 26.54 -42.45 -20.56
CA LYS A 2 26.96 -41.25 -19.80
C LYS A 2 26.66 -39.90 -20.47
N LYS A 3 26.62 -39.81 -21.79
CA LYS A 3 26.39 -38.53 -22.51
C LYS A 3 24.92 -38.07 -22.47
N TRP A 4 23.95 -38.98 -22.38
CA TRP A 4 22.53 -38.64 -22.35
C TRP A 4 22.09 -38.07 -20.98
N LEU A 5 22.68 -38.52 -19.88
CA LEU A 5 22.41 -37.99 -18.55
C LEU A 5 22.89 -36.54 -18.40
N SER A 6 24.05 -36.18 -19.02
CA SER A 6 24.59 -34.83 -18.94
C SER A 6 23.72 -33.81 -19.66
N THR A 7 23.11 -34.19 -20.79
CA THR A 7 22.24 -33.32 -21.59
C THR A 7 20.89 -33.08 -20.91
N CYS A 8 20.31 -34.09 -20.24
CA CYS A 8 19.08 -33.91 -19.49
C CYS A 8 19.28 -33.01 -18.26
N PHE A 9 20.43 -33.10 -17.59
CA PHE A 9 20.71 -32.25 -16.40
C PHE A 9 20.90 -30.77 -16.81
N ALA A 10 21.55 -30.49 -17.92
CA ALA A 10 21.69 -29.13 -18.44
C ALA A 10 20.34 -28.51 -18.87
N ALA A 11 19.45 -29.30 -19.47
CA ALA A 11 18.11 -28.83 -19.88
C ALA A 11 17.21 -28.50 -18.68
N ILE A 12 17.29 -29.27 -17.59
CA ILE A 12 16.53 -29.00 -16.35
C ILE A 12 17.03 -27.73 -15.64
N CYS A 13 18.34 -27.48 -15.63
CA CYS A 13 18.90 -26.26 -15.05
C CYS A 13 18.52 -25.00 -15.82
N ILE A 14 18.42 -25.07 -17.16
CA ILE A 14 18.02 -23.93 -18.00
C ILE A 14 16.52 -23.64 -17.81
N SER A 15 15.67 -24.65 -17.72
CA SER A 15 14.22 -24.44 -17.50
C SER A 15 13.92 -23.83 -16.13
N SER A 16 14.63 -24.22 -15.08
CA SER A 16 14.43 -23.63 -13.74
C SER A 16 14.92 -22.19 -13.63
N SER A 17 15.98 -21.81 -14.34
CA SER A 17 16.44 -20.41 -14.37
C SER A 17 15.50 -19.50 -15.17
N LEU A 18 14.87 -20.01 -16.24
CA LEU A 18 13.88 -19.27 -17.00
C LEU A 18 12.59 -19.04 -16.21
N GLN A 19 12.15 -20.04 -15.46
CA GLN A 19 10.97 -19.93 -14.58
C GLN A 19 11.16 -18.89 -13.47
N ALA A 20 12.32 -18.88 -12.83
CA ALA A 20 12.65 -17.89 -11.80
C ALA A 20 12.74 -16.46 -12.35
N GLN A 21 13.12 -16.29 -13.61
CA GLN A 21 13.18 -14.98 -14.27
C GLN A 21 11.79 -14.48 -14.65
N LEU A 22 10.88 -15.34 -15.08
CA LEU A 22 9.49 -15.02 -15.38
C LEU A 22 8.69 -14.69 -14.10
N GLU A 23 8.92 -15.38 -12.99
CA GLU A 23 8.29 -15.07 -11.71
C GLU A 23 8.68 -13.68 -11.18
N ASN A 24 9.91 -13.24 -11.43
CA ASN A 24 10.41 -11.95 -10.96
C ASN A 24 9.90 -10.75 -11.79
N GLU A 25 9.57 -10.95 -13.06
CA GLU A 25 9.00 -9.90 -13.91
C GLU A 25 7.52 -9.61 -13.60
N THR A 26 6.78 -10.57 -13.04
CA THR A 26 5.36 -10.43 -12.71
C THR A 26 5.10 -9.64 -11.43
N LEU A 27 6.12 -9.40 -10.60
CA LEU A 27 6.01 -8.70 -9.32
C LEU A 27 6.47 -7.23 -9.42
N LYS A 28 6.17 -6.57 -10.54
CA LYS A 28 6.48 -5.16 -10.76
C LYS A 28 5.25 -4.36 -11.14
N LEU A 29 5.09 -3.20 -10.53
CA LEU A 29 4.25 -2.12 -11.06
C LEU A 29 5.17 -1.19 -11.84
N TRP A 30 4.80 -0.81 -13.06
CA TRP A 30 5.63 0.08 -13.86
C TRP A 30 4.79 1.12 -14.63
N TYR A 31 5.42 2.25 -14.92
CA TYR A 31 4.81 3.38 -15.61
C TYR A 31 5.85 4.09 -16.49
N ASP A 32 5.37 4.73 -17.55
CA ASP A 32 6.17 5.48 -18.53
C ASP A 32 6.13 7.01 -18.32
N GLY A 33 5.56 7.46 -17.20
CA GLY A 33 5.49 8.86 -16.79
C GLY A 33 5.44 9.04 -15.28
N PRO A 34 5.75 10.25 -14.77
CA PRO A 34 5.59 10.61 -13.36
C PRO A 34 4.14 10.52 -12.90
N ALA A 35 3.92 10.33 -11.60
CA ALA A 35 2.60 10.44 -11.00
C ALA A 35 2.15 11.91 -10.95
N THR A 36 0.91 12.16 -11.35
CA THR A 36 0.27 13.48 -11.23
C THR A 36 -0.76 13.48 -10.10
N GLN A 37 -1.23 12.30 -9.70
CA GLN A 37 -2.21 12.09 -8.65
C GLN A 37 -1.70 11.08 -7.63
N TRP A 38 -2.22 11.16 -6.42
CA TRP A 38 -1.85 10.26 -5.32
C TRP A 38 -2.02 8.78 -5.67
N VAL A 39 -3.09 8.42 -6.38
CA VAL A 39 -3.39 7.04 -6.77
C VAL A 39 -2.41 6.45 -7.79
N GLU A 40 -1.62 7.28 -8.44
CA GLU A 40 -0.60 6.88 -9.41
C GLU A 40 0.78 6.72 -8.76
N ALA A 41 0.98 7.28 -7.56
CA ALA A 41 2.24 7.21 -6.85
C ALA A 41 2.55 5.79 -6.36
N LEU A 42 3.83 5.45 -6.28
CA LEU A 42 4.29 4.12 -5.86
C LEU A 42 4.42 4.04 -4.34
N PRO A 43 3.74 3.09 -3.67
CA PRO A 43 3.80 2.98 -2.23
C PRO A 43 5.05 2.24 -1.75
N LEU A 44 5.73 2.81 -0.77
CA LEU A 44 6.80 2.17 0.00
C LEU A 44 6.48 2.23 1.49
N GLY A 45 6.94 1.25 2.27
CA GLY A 45 6.76 1.28 3.71
C GLY A 45 7.42 0.09 4.42
N ASN A 46 7.59 0.26 5.71
CA ASN A 46 8.17 -0.77 6.61
C ASN A 46 7.22 -1.16 7.75
N GLY A 47 5.93 -0.83 7.64
CA GLY A 47 4.92 -1.04 8.67
C GLY A 47 4.79 0.12 9.65
N ARG A 48 5.79 0.98 9.82
CA ARG A 48 5.75 2.17 10.67
C ARG A 48 5.73 3.46 9.86
N ILE A 49 6.66 3.61 8.93
CA ILE A 49 6.77 4.76 8.04
C ILE A 49 6.34 4.33 6.66
N GLY A 50 5.54 5.14 5.99
CA GLY A 50 5.12 4.97 4.61
C GLY A 50 5.47 6.20 3.78
N ALA A 51 5.66 5.97 2.49
CA ALA A 51 5.86 7.03 1.51
C ALA A 51 5.13 6.69 0.20
N MET A 52 4.53 7.69 -0.42
CA MET A 52 4.05 7.64 -1.79
C MET A 52 5.06 8.36 -2.66
N VAL A 53 5.69 7.65 -3.60
CA VAL A 53 6.77 8.14 -4.48
C VAL A 53 6.16 8.56 -5.82
N PHE A 54 6.28 9.81 -6.19
CA PHE A 54 5.69 10.35 -7.43
C PHE A 54 6.59 10.11 -8.65
N GLY A 55 7.90 10.14 -8.47
CA GLY A 55 8.86 9.83 -9.52
C GLY A 55 9.07 10.97 -10.52
N ASP A 56 8.90 12.24 -10.13
CA ASP A 56 9.21 13.36 -11.01
C ASP A 56 10.71 13.65 -11.05
N PRO A 57 11.34 13.66 -12.26
CA PRO A 57 12.76 13.91 -12.39
C PRO A 57 13.24 15.31 -12.00
N VAL A 58 12.33 16.29 -12.02
CA VAL A 58 12.67 17.70 -11.74
C VAL A 58 12.19 18.10 -10.35
N HIS A 59 10.95 17.73 -10.02
CA HIS A 59 10.28 18.11 -8.78
C HIS A 59 9.74 16.88 -8.06
N GLU A 60 10.63 16.04 -7.52
CA GLU A 60 10.22 14.80 -6.83
C GLU A 60 9.42 15.13 -5.57
N GLN A 61 8.36 14.37 -5.35
CA GLN A 61 7.51 14.46 -4.18
C GLN A 61 7.40 13.09 -3.49
N PHE A 62 7.60 13.09 -2.17
CA PHE A 62 7.27 11.97 -1.31
C PHE A 62 6.19 12.41 -0.32
N GLN A 63 4.99 11.86 -0.42
CA GLN A 63 3.99 12.04 0.62
C GLN A 63 4.23 11.03 1.73
N LEU A 64 4.53 11.55 2.92
CA LEU A 64 4.97 10.76 4.05
C LEU A 64 3.84 10.45 5.00
N ASN A 65 3.93 9.27 5.60
CA ASN A 65 3.05 8.78 6.62
C ASN A 65 3.83 8.13 7.76
N GLU A 66 3.29 8.20 8.99
CA GLU A 66 3.82 7.51 10.16
C GLU A 66 2.64 7.03 11.03
N GLU A 67 2.66 5.75 11.42
CA GLU A 67 1.50 5.06 11.99
C GLU A 67 1.00 5.60 13.33
N THR A 68 1.84 6.30 14.09
CA THR A 68 1.52 6.79 15.44
C THR A 68 1.02 8.24 15.48
N VAL A 69 0.97 8.93 14.34
CA VAL A 69 0.57 10.34 14.28
C VAL A 69 -0.95 10.46 14.26
N TRP A 70 -1.52 10.52 15.46
CA TRP A 70 -2.97 10.68 15.67
C TRP A 70 -3.25 11.99 16.40
N GLY A 71 -4.32 12.68 16.00
CA GLY A 71 -4.81 13.88 16.71
C GLY A 71 -5.69 13.49 17.89
N GLY A 72 -5.47 14.12 19.04
CA GLY A 72 -6.27 13.93 20.23
C GLY A 72 -5.50 13.31 21.39
N SER A 73 -6.23 12.86 22.40
CA SER A 73 -5.72 12.20 23.60
C SER A 73 -6.47 10.90 23.87
N PRO A 74 -5.88 9.96 24.63
CA PRO A 74 -6.57 8.74 25.01
C PRO A 74 -7.91 9.03 25.69
N TYR A 75 -8.96 8.34 25.26
CA TYR A 75 -10.30 8.44 25.85
C TYR A 75 -11.00 7.08 25.83
N ASN A 76 -12.00 6.92 26.71
CA ASN A 76 -12.79 5.70 26.76
C ASN A 76 -13.88 5.75 25.68
N ASN A 77 -13.73 4.92 24.66
CA ASN A 77 -14.63 4.83 23.52
C ASN A 77 -15.71 3.74 23.69
N THR A 78 -15.81 3.13 24.85
CA THR A 78 -16.76 2.06 25.13
C THR A 78 -18.17 2.63 25.31
N ASN A 79 -19.15 2.09 24.56
CA ASN A 79 -20.55 2.41 24.83
C ASN A 79 -21.04 1.60 26.05
N PRO A 80 -21.47 2.24 27.13
CA PRO A 80 -21.89 1.53 28.33
C PRO A 80 -23.15 0.67 28.14
N LYS A 81 -23.94 0.94 27.09
CA LYS A 81 -25.16 0.17 26.75
C LYS A 81 -24.85 -1.13 26.00
N ALA A 82 -23.62 -1.32 25.49
CA ALA A 82 -23.28 -2.40 24.59
C ALA A 82 -23.53 -3.78 25.21
N LYS A 83 -23.11 -3.97 26.46
CA LYS A 83 -23.27 -5.25 27.17
C LYS A 83 -24.72 -5.70 27.26
N ASP A 84 -25.61 -4.80 27.59
CA ASP A 84 -27.04 -5.10 27.83
C ASP A 84 -27.81 -5.26 26.49
N ALA A 85 -27.40 -4.58 25.45
CA ALA A 85 -28.03 -4.66 24.13
C ALA A 85 -27.64 -5.92 23.34
N LEU A 86 -26.44 -6.48 23.60
CA LEU A 86 -25.88 -7.58 22.81
C LEU A 86 -26.79 -8.82 22.72
N PRO A 87 -27.45 -9.32 23.79
CA PRO A 87 -28.34 -10.47 23.68
C PRO A 87 -29.51 -10.23 22.72
N ARG A 88 -30.11 -9.04 22.75
CA ARG A 88 -31.22 -8.69 21.86
C ARG A 88 -30.78 -8.57 20.39
N ILE A 89 -29.62 -8.00 20.14
CA ILE A 89 -29.05 -7.90 18.80
C ILE A 89 -28.81 -9.31 18.21
N ARG A 90 -28.21 -10.21 18.98
CA ARG A 90 -28.00 -11.62 18.57
C ARG A 90 -29.32 -12.32 18.25
N GLN A 91 -30.32 -12.14 19.08
CA GLN A 91 -31.66 -12.71 18.86
C GLN A 91 -32.25 -12.21 17.52
N LEU A 92 -32.21 -10.91 17.24
CA LEU A 92 -32.69 -10.33 16.00
C LEU A 92 -31.97 -10.91 14.77
N ILE A 93 -30.67 -11.10 14.86
CA ILE A 93 -29.88 -11.74 13.77
C ILE A 93 -30.33 -13.19 13.55
N PHE A 94 -30.52 -13.98 14.61
CA PHE A 94 -31.00 -15.35 14.49
C PHE A 94 -32.45 -15.47 13.97
N GLU A 95 -33.26 -14.45 14.22
CA GLU A 95 -34.62 -14.32 13.67
C GLU A 95 -34.62 -13.82 12.21
N GLY A 96 -33.47 -13.53 11.60
CA GLY A 96 -33.32 -12.96 10.25
C GLY A 96 -33.70 -11.47 10.16
N LYS A 97 -33.92 -10.79 11.29
CA LYS A 97 -34.29 -9.38 11.37
C LYS A 97 -33.07 -8.47 11.35
N ASN A 98 -32.27 -8.58 10.27
CA ASN A 98 -30.99 -7.90 10.18
C ASN A 98 -31.08 -6.37 10.22
N LYS A 99 -32.16 -5.81 9.63
CA LYS A 99 -32.38 -4.35 9.63
C LYS A 99 -32.62 -3.84 11.05
N GLU A 100 -33.49 -4.49 11.81
CA GLU A 100 -33.78 -4.14 13.21
C GLU A 100 -32.52 -4.29 14.09
N ALA A 101 -31.72 -5.35 13.85
CA ALA A 101 -30.44 -5.54 14.54
C ALA A 101 -29.47 -4.37 14.26
N GLN A 102 -29.35 -3.95 13.01
CA GLN A 102 -28.50 -2.83 12.61
C GLN A 102 -28.95 -1.50 13.22
N GLU A 103 -30.26 -1.23 13.21
CA GLU A 103 -30.84 -0.02 13.80
C GLU A 103 -30.58 0.03 15.33
N LEU A 104 -30.56 -1.11 16.01
CA LEU A 104 -30.24 -1.20 17.42
C LEU A 104 -28.74 -1.04 17.69
N CYS A 105 -27.85 -1.49 16.79
CA CYS A 105 -26.41 -1.38 16.94
C CYS A 105 -25.93 0.07 17.05
N GLY A 106 -26.44 0.97 16.21
CA GLY A 106 -26.02 2.37 16.18
C GLY A 106 -25.97 3.02 17.55
N PRO A 107 -27.12 3.12 18.25
CA PRO A 107 -27.18 3.81 19.55
C PRO A 107 -26.62 2.99 20.73
N THR A 108 -26.40 1.68 20.58
CA THR A 108 -26.05 0.80 21.70
C THR A 108 -24.66 0.17 21.63
N ILE A 109 -24.17 -0.15 20.44
CA ILE A 109 -22.85 -0.79 20.26
C ILE A 109 -21.81 0.22 19.81
N CYS A 110 -22.18 1.11 18.85
CA CYS A 110 -21.25 2.10 18.35
C CYS A 110 -20.80 3.06 19.45
N SER A 111 -19.57 3.52 19.33
CA SER A 111 -19.00 4.51 20.23
C SER A 111 -19.89 5.77 20.34
N PRO A 112 -20.07 6.34 21.54
CA PRO A 112 -20.75 7.63 21.70
C PRO A 112 -19.98 8.79 21.02
N SER A 113 -18.65 8.68 20.95
CA SER A 113 -17.78 9.61 20.24
C SER A 113 -17.59 9.08 18.82
N ALA A 114 -18.23 9.69 17.85
CA ALA A 114 -18.53 9.11 16.56
C ALA A 114 -17.35 8.57 15.75
N ASN A 115 -16.11 9.08 15.90
CA ASN A 115 -15.10 8.84 14.84
C ASN A 115 -13.71 8.43 15.33
N GLY A 116 -13.51 8.09 16.59
CA GLY A 116 -12.17 7.81 17.08
C GLY A 116 -11.24 9.05 17.02
N MET A 117 -9.95 8.85 17.21
CA MET A 117 -8.95 9.90 17.02
C MET A 117 -8.67 10.06 15.51
N PRO A 118 -8.64 11.29 14.99
CA PRO A 118 -8.32 11.51 13.58
C PRO A 118 -6.84 11.19 13.31
N TYR A 119 -6.60 10.42 12.26
CA TYR A 119 -5.27 10.17 11.75
C TYR A 119 -4.73 11.42 11.06
N GLN A 120 -3.47 11.76 11.31
CA GLN A 120 -2.82 12.95 10.77
C GLN A 120 -1.81 12.59 9.69
N THR A 121 -1.67 13.46 8.71
CA THR A 121 -0.59 13.35 7.74
C THR A 121 0.71 13.90 8.34
N VAL A 122 1.84 13.28 8.01
CA VAL A 122 3.17 13.79 8.40
C VAL A 122 3.53 15.00 7.56
N GLY A 123 3.26 14.93 6.25
CA GLY A 123 3.57 15.97 5.29
C GLY A 123 4.18 15.43 4.01
N SER A 124 4.73 16.33 3.20
CA SER A 124 5.42 15.99 1.96
C SER A 124 6.85 16.46 1.99
N LEU A 125 7.77 15.60 1.55
CA LEU A 125 9.15 15.97 1.23
C LEU A 125 9.21 16.29 -0.26
N HIS A 126 9.72 17.45 -0.60
CA HIS A 126 9.97 17.86 -1.98
C HIS A 126 11.47 17.95 -2.23
N LEU A 127 11.92 17.40 -3.35
CA LEU A 127 13.29 17.48 -3.83
C LEU A 127 13.28 18.14 -5.21
N ASP A 128 13.91 19.30 -5.32
CA ASP A 128 14.12 19.99 -6.57
C ASP A 128 15.52 19.70 -7.10
N PHE A 129 15.63 19.18 -8.32
CA PHE A 129 16.90 18.84 -8.95
C PHE A 129 17.29 19.93 -9.94
N ASP A 130 18.26 20.76 -9.54
CA ASP A 130 18.78 21.82 -10.39
C ASP A 130 19.49 21.25 -11.64
N GLY A 131 19.30 21.95 -12.78
CA GLY A 131 19.97 21.61 -14.02
C GLY A 131 19.23 20.56 -14.88
N ILE A 132 18.12 19.99 -14.42
CA ILE A 132 17.27 19.12 -15.22
C ILE A 132 16.14 19.96 -15.81
N SER A 133 16.23 20.35 -17.07
CA SER A 133 15.18 21.10 -17.75
C SER A 133 14.31 20.24 -18.68
N ASN A 134 14.91 19.19 -19.24
CA ASN A 134 14.24 18.22 -20.12
C ASN A 134 14.78 16.82 -19.85
N TYR A 135 13.92 15.83 -20.00
CA TYR A 135 14.29 14.43 -19.88
C TYR A 135 13.59 13.59 -20.95
N ASN A 136 14.18 12.46 -21.30
CA ASN A 136 13.68 11.46 -22.23
C ASN A 136 13.79 10.08 -21.63
N ASP A 137 13.26 9.07 -22.31
CA ASP A 137 13.35 7.65 -21.94
C ASP A 137 12.94 7.39 -20.48
N TYR A 138 11.87 8.07 -20.07
CA TYR A 138 11.37 7.97 -18.70
C TYR A 138 10.79 6.58 -18.43
N TYR A 139 11.13 6.06 -17.25
CA TYR A 139 10.58 4.82 -16.74
C TYR A 139 10.62 4.83 -15.22
N ARG A 140 9.53 4.42 -14.57
CA ARG A 140 9.52 4.15 -13.13
C ARG A 140 8.90 2.80 -12.83
N ASP A 141 9.41 2.13 -11.80
CA ASP A 141 8.86 0.87 -11.32
C ASP A 141 8.89 0.74 -9.79
N LEU A 142 8.03 -0.13 -9.29
CA LEU A 142 8.10 -0.70 -7.96
C LEU A 142 8.35 -2.20 -8.08
N ASP A 143 9.52 -2.64 -7.67
CA ASP A 143 9.83 -4.06 -7.45
C ASP A 143 9.19 -4.49 -6.11
N ILE A 144 8.04 -5.17 -6.20
CA ILE A 144 7.25 -5.57 -5.02
C ILE A 144 8.01 -6.57 -4.17
N ALA A 145 8.81 -7.45 -4.78
CA ALA A 145 9.57 -8.46 -4.05
C ALA A 145 10.70 -7.85 -3.21
N LYS A 146 11.29 -6.74 -3.69
CA LYS A 146 12.40 -6.05 -3.01
C LYS A 146 11.96 -4.80 -2.26
N ALA A 147 10.73 -4.34 -2.45
CA ALA A 147 10.22 -3.07 -1.94
C ALA A 147 11.11 -1.88 -2.37
N ILE A 148 11.48 -1.83 -3.65
CA ILE A 148 12.32 -0.77 -4.22
C ILE A 148 11.54 -0.06 -5.32
N ALA A 149 11.33 1.25 -5.16
CA ALA A 149 10.88 2.12 -6.24
C ALA A 149 12.09 2.68 -6.99
N THR A 150 12.03 2.65 -8.31
CA THR A 150 13.10 3.14 -9.19
C THR A 150 12.51 4.13 -10.18
N THR A 151 13.18 5.26 -10.37
CA THR A 151 12.91 6.20 -11.47
C THR A 151 14.16 6.30 -12.34
N ARG A 152 14.01 6.16 -13.65
CA ARG A 152 15.09 6.25 -14.64
C ARG A 152 14.66 7.19 -15.74
N PHE A 153 15.59 7.98 -16.20
CA PHE A 153 15.41 8.89 -17.30
C PHE A 153 16.78 9.30 -17.88
N THR A 154 16.78 9.86 -19.08
CA THR A 154 17.98 10.44 -19.69
C THR A 154 17.82 11.95 -19.78
N THR A 155 18.89 12.70 -19.49
CA THR A 155 18.94 14.14 -19.65
C THR A 155 19.93 14.49 -20.75
N ASN A 156 19.59 15.49 -21.53
CA ASN A 156 20.55 16.16 -22.42
C ASN A 156 21.28 17.21 -21.56
N GLY A 157 22.34 16.77 -20.88
CA GLY A 157 23.19 17.62 -20.06
C GLY A 157 24.22 18.37 -20.86
#